data_37e7af9af8238dc1e567f45740e9a1c3
#
_entry.id   37e7af9af8238dc1e567f45740e9a1c3
#
_cell.length_a   1.000
_cell.length_b   1.000
_cell.length_c   1.000
_cell.angle_alpha   90.00
_cell.angle_beta   90.00
_cell.angle_gamma   90.00
#
_symmetry.space_group_name_H-M   'P 1'
#
loop_
_entity.id
_entity.type
_entity.pdbx_description
1 polymer ?
#
loop_
_entity_poly.entity_id
_entity_poly.type
_entity_poly.pdbx_seq_one_letter_code
_entity_poly.pdbx_strand_id
1 'polypeptide(L)'
;GSGRLLRANSSLDLGAAHLHSNGVETTGHLEFGFKYFPKGYEPEFRAGIVGIGNTTDIDVVPGKDSQEFHHFVELQEHIKYVSFEPHLHAPGTRFCLEAIWGRNTFTLNCAGYDHNWVKQYVYEEDAAPLLPKGTILHTIGFLDTSEANPNVADHRNWAGGGRRSVANMFIDLG
;
A
#
# COMPACT_ATOMS: atom_id res chain seq x y z
N GLY A 1 19.35 -3.57 -10.26
CA GLY A 1 19.94 -2.37 -10.02
C GLY A 1 19.14 -1.08 -10.23
N SER A 2 18.14 -0.76 -9.39
CA SER A 2 17.49 0.56 -9.41
C SER A 2 18.00 1.44 -8.26
N GLY A 3 17.91 2.75 -8.42
CA GLY A 3 18.31 3.71 -7.41
C GLY A 3 17.54 5.03 -7.55
N ARG A 4 17.42 5.75 -6.45
CA ARG A 4 16.84 7.10 -6.41
C ARG A 4 17.94 8.12 -6.16
N LEU A 5 18.00 9.14 -6.99
CA LEU A 5 18.97 10.23 -6.82
C LEU A 5 18.58 11.11 -5.63
N LEU A 6 19.44 11.13 -4.61
CA LEU A 6 19.39 12.16 -3.57
C LEU A 6 20.36 13.29 -3.95
N ARG A 7 19.83 14.47 -4.19
CA ARG A 7 20.65 15.65 -4.51
C ARG A 7 21.27 16.19 -3.21
N ALA A 8 22.46 16.79 -3.34
CA ALA A 8 23.06 17.50 -2.22
C ALA A 8 22.10 18.60 -1.71
N ASN A 9 22.07 18.79 -0.40
CA ASN A 9 21.19 19.74 0.28
C ASN A 9 19.67 19.43 0.17
N SER A 10 19.30 18.19 -0.13
CA SER A 10 17.91 17.75 0.01
C SER A 10 17.51 17.71 1.48
N SER A 11 16.29 18.17 1.78
CA SER A 11 15.67 17.98 3.10
C SER A 11 14.85 16.69 3.10
N LEU A 12 14.76 16.05 4.27
CA LEU A 12 13.81 14.98 4.53
C LEU A 12 12.59 15.61 5.18
N ASP A 13 11.44 15.44 4.57
CA ASP A 13 10.16 15.83 5.15
C ASP A 13 9.38 14.58 5.52
N LEU A 14 9.07 14.45 6.80
CA LEU A 14 8.17 13.43 7.33
C LEU A 14 6.75 13.99 7.27
N GLY A 15 6.12 13.88 6.12
CA GLY A 15 4.80 14.45 5.88
C GLY A 15 3.70 13.95 6.83
N ALA A 16 3.85 12.75 7.41
CA ALA A 16 3.00 12.22 8.47
C ALA A 16 3.72 11.13 9.26
N ALA A 17 3.56 11.12 10.58
CA ALA A 17 3.88 10.01 11.45
C ALA A 17 2.60 9.61 12.20
N HIS A 18 2.22 8.34 12.14
CA HIS A 18 1.08 7.82 12.88
C HIS A 18 1.60 7.02 14.07
N LEU A 19 1.22 7.43 15.26
CA LEU A 19 1.48 6.69 16.49
C LEU A 19 0.20 6.01 16.94
N HIS A 20 0.23 4.69 17.03
CA HIS A 20 -0.84 3.95 17.66
C HIS A 20 -0.65 4.00 19.17
N SER A 21 -1.63 4.57 19.88
CA SER A 21 -1.62 4.60 21.34
C SER A 21 -1.90 3.19 21.88
N ASN A 22 -1.00 2.71 22.73
CA ASN A 22 -1.20 1.47 23.49
C ASN A 22 -1.80 1.73 24.89
N GLY A 23 -2.22 2.97 25.18
CA GLY A 23 -2.77 3.38 26.48
C GLY A 23 -1.74 3.57 27.58
N VAL A 24 -0.44 3.53 27.26
CA VAL A 24 0.66 3.69 28.20
C VAL A 24 1.51 4.87 27.76
N GLU A 25 2.02 5.67 28.72
CA GLU A 25 3.01 6.70 28.42
C GLU A 25 4.27 6.05 27.87
N THR A 26 4.67 6.45 26.67
CA THR A 26 5.79 5.85 25.95
C THR A 26 6.66 6.93 25.33
N THR A 27 7.98 6.77 25.47
CA THR A 27 8.97 7.57 24.74
C THR A 27 9.53 6.74 23.60
N GLY A 28 9.55 7.30 22.41
CA GLY A 28 10.14 6.69 21.22
C GLY A 28 11.12 7.62 20.54
N HIS A 29 11.96 7.06 19.68
CA HIS A 29 12.81 7.82 18.77
C HIS A 29 12.68 7.22 17.37
N LEU A 30 13.03 8.02 16.38
CA LEU A 30 12.96 7.64 14.98
C LEU A 30 14.37 7.64 14.38
N GLU A 31 14.74 6.55 13.75
CA GLU A 31 16.03 6.39 13.08
C GLU A 31 15.84 6.20 11.59
N PHE A 32 16.68 6.86 10.79
CA PHE A 32 16.71 6.72 9.34
C PHE A 32 18.04 6.16 8.91
N GLY A 33 18.02 5.02 8.24
CA GLY A 33 19.17 4.42 7.60
C GLY A 33 19.15 4.65 6.09
N PHE A 34 20.29 5.02 5.51
CA PHE A 34 20.45 5.14 4.07
C PHE A 34 21.49 4.18 3.57
N LYS A 35 21.15 3.42 2.53
CA LYS A 35 22.09 2.61 1.78
C LYS A 35 22.41 3.32 0.47
N TYR A 36 23.64 3.72 0.29
CA TYR A 36 24.11 4.42 -0.90
C TYR A 36 24.85 3.48 -1.85
N PHE A 37 24.65 3.72 -3.13
CA PHE A 37 25.54 3.23 -4.16
C PHE A 37 26.85 4.05 -4.20
N PRO A 38 27.95 3.52 -4.72
CA PRO A 38 29.18 4.30 -4.91
C PRO A 38 28.94 5.56 -5.71
N LYS A 39 29.76 6.59 -5.45
CA LYS A 39 29.73 7.84 -6.23
C LYS A 39 29.94 7.54 -7.72
N GLY A 40 29.06 8.10 -8.57
CA GLY A 40 29.09 7.88 -10.03
C GLY A 40 28.36 6.61 -10.47
N TYR A 41 27.66 5.92 -9.56
CA TYR A 41 26.79 4.83 -9.96
C TYR A 41 25.63 5.33 -10.83
N GLU A 42 25.47 4.71 -11.98
CA GLU A 42 24.35 4.93 -12.88
C GLU A 42 23.40 3.73 -12.78
N PRO A 43 22.17 3.91 -12.30
CA PRO A 43 21.24 2.80 -12.18
C PRO A 43 20.78 2.31 -13.56
N GLU A 44 20.70 1.01 -13.72
CA GLU A 44 20.19 0.37 -14.94
C GLU A 44 18.69 0.67 -15.15
N PHE A 45 17.95 0.76 -14.05
CA PHE A 45 16.52 1.03 -14.07
C PHE A 45 16.18 2.29 -13.29
N ARG A 46 15.26 3.06 -13.84
CA ARG A 46 14.67 4.19 -13.13
C ARG A 46 13.66 3.69 -12.11
N ALA A 47 13.85 4.01 -10.83
CA ALA A 47 12.85 3.77 -9.81
C ALA A 47 11.65 4.70 -9.99
N GLY A 48 10.46 4.16 -9.87
CA GLY A 48 9.20 4.88 -9.94
C GLY A 48 8.17 4.29 -8.97
N ILE A 49 7.07 4.98 -8.79
CA ILE A 49 5.92 4.53 -7.98
C ILE A 49 4.71 4.49 -8.90
N VAL A 50 3.96 3.42 -8.83
CA VAL A 50 2.66 3.30 -9.48
C VAL A 50 1.59 3.49 -8.40
N GLY A 51 0.96 4.67 -8.40
CA GLY A 51 -0.15 4.93 -7.48
C GLY A 51 -1.36 4.07 -7.84
N ILE A 52 -1.74 3.18 -6.93
CA ILE A 52 -2.89 2.30 -7.11
C ILE A 52 -3.69 2.19 -5.82
N GLY A 53 -5.00 2.17 -5.94
CA GLY A 53 -5.93 2.14 -4.82
C GLY A 53 -6.83 3.38 -4.74
N ASN A 54 -7.68 3.46 -3.73
CA ASN A 54 -8.64 4.54 -3.57
C ASN A 54 -8.72 5.00 -2.11
N THR A 55 -8.65 6.32 -1.91
CA THR A 55 -8.73 6.95 -0.58
C THR A 55 -9.92 7.90 -0.43
N THR A 56 -10.62 8.21 -1.51
CA THR A 56 -11.64 9.27 -1.52
C THR A 56 -13.01 8.78 -1.93
N ASP A 57 -13.07 7.84 -2.84
CA ASP A 57 -14.31 7.29 -3.37
C ASP A 57 -14.52 5.86 -2.83
N ILE A 58 -14.65 5.76 -1.51
CA ILE A 58 -14.87 4.51 -0.80
C ILE A 58 -16.17 4.64 -0.02
N ASP A 59 -17.20 3.97 -0.49
CA ASP A 59 -18.51 3.90 0.19
C ASP A 59 -18.63 2.57 0.93
N VAL A 60 -18.18 2.55 2.18
CA VAL A 60 -18.19 1.36 3.03
C VAL A 60 -19.50 1.33 3.81
N VAL A 61 -20.31 0.31 3.59
CA VAL A 61 -21.60 0.14 4.26
C VAL A 61 -21.40 -0.23 5.72
N PRO A 62 -21.97 0.51 6.69
CA PRO A 62 -21.86 0.18 8.11
C PRO A 62 -22.46 -1.20 8.46
N GLY A 63 -21.88 -1.87 9.43
CA GLY A 63 -22.36 -3.13 9.97
C GLY A 63 -22.32 -4.34 9.02
N LYS A 64 -21.69 -4.18 7.85
CA LYS A 64 -21.65 -5.21 6.81
C LYS A 64 -20.28 -5.87 6.78
N ASP A 65 -20.29 -7.20 6.74
CA ASP A 65 -19.10 -8.01 6.48
C ASP A 65 -18.79 -8.10 4.97
N SER A 66 -17.62 -8.66 4.65
CA SER A 66 -17.23 -9.13 3.30
C SER A 66 -17.50 -8.13 2.17
N GLN A 67 -17.08 -6.89 2.33
CA GLN A 67 -17.17 -5.86 1.30
C GLN A 67 -15.91 -5.83 0.46
N GLU A 68 -16.05 -5.82 -0.87
CA GLU A 68 -14.94 -5.77 -1.81
C GLU A 68 -14.90 -4.42 -2.52
N PHE A 69 -13.70 -3.85 -2.62
CA PHE A 69 -13.41 -2.62 -3.33
C PHE A 69 -12.33 -2.85 -4.36
N HIS A 70 -12.50 -2.29 -5.53
CA HIS A 70 -11.63 -2.52 -6.67
C HIS A 70 -11.06 -1.20 -7.19
N HIS A 71 -9.81 -1.25 -7.63
CA HIS A 71 -9.20 -0.15 -8.37
C HIS A 71 -8.32 -0.72 -9.47
N PHE A 72 -8.32 -0.04 -10.61
CA PHE A 72 -7.61 -0.47 -11.82
C PHE A 72 -6.74 0.66 -12.33
N VAL A 73 -5.51 0.34 -12.71
CA VAL A 73 -4.61 1.27 -13.39
C VAL A 73 -3.90 0.57 -14.53
N GLU A 74 -3.88 1.20 -15.70
CA GLU A 74 -3.14 0.71 -16.86
C GLU A 74 -1.70 1.22 -16.85
N LEU A 75 -0.74 0.32 -16.98
CA LEU A 75 0.68 0.66 -17.06
C LEU A 75 1.00 1.39 -18.36
N GLN A 76 1.58 2.57 -18.23
CA GLN A 76 1.98 3.41 -19.38
C GLN A 76 3.38 3.07 -19.91
N GLU A 77 4.16 2.28 -19.19
CA GLU A 77 5.51 1.84 -19.53
C GLU A 77 5.70 0.36 -19.20
N HIS A 78 6.74 -0.27 -19.74
CA HIS A 78 7.21 -1.58 -19.27
C HIS A 78 7.87 -1.39 -17.91
N ILE A 79 7.49 -2.21 -16.95
CA ILE A 79 8.06 -2.13 -15.60
C ILE A 79 8.53 -3.51 -15.09
N LYS A 80 9.50 -3.49 -14.18
CA LYS A 80 9.78 -4.54 -13.23
C LYS A 80 9.13 -4.13 -11.90
N TYR A 81 8.11 -4.88 -11.47
CA TYR A 81 7.39 -4.59 -10.24
C TYR A 81 8.15 -5.17 -9.05
N VAL A 82 8.73 -4.33 -8.22
CA VAL A 82 9.73 -4.76 -7.22
C VAL A 82 9.20 -4.81 -5.80
N SER A 83 8.15 -4.07 -5.48
CA SER A 83 7.58 -4.06 -4.13
C SER A 83 6.07 -3.80 -4.13
N PHE A 84 5.43 -4.25 -3.07
CA PHE A 84 4.02 -4.08 -2.78
C PHE A 84 3.85 -3.76 -1.29
N GLU A 85 3.28 -2.62 -0.98
CA GLU A 85 3.00 -2.19 0.40
C GLU A 85 1.50 -1.97 0.59
N PRO A 86 0.72 -3.07 0.74
CA PRO A 86 -0.72 -3.00 0.90
C PRO A 86 -1.09 -2.25 2.17
N HIS A 87 -1.90 -1.22 2.03
CA HIS A 87 -2.32 -0.37 3.13
C HIS A 87 -3.84 -0.25 3.19
N LEU A 88 -4.40 -0.71 4.29
CA LEU A 88 -5.80 -0.57 4.66
C LEU A 88 -5.88 0.15 6.02
N HIS A 89 -7.07 0.66 6.35
CA HIS A 89 -7.39 1.10 7.70
C HIS A 89 -8.30 0.12 8.44
N ALA A 90 -8.75 0.47 9.64
CA ALA A 90 -9.42 -0.39 10.61
C ALA A 90 -10.45 -1.42 10.07
N PRO A 91 -11.31 -1.09 9.08
CA PRO A 91 -12.22 -2.09 8.53
C PRO A 91 -11.55 -3.14 7.64
N GLY A 92 -10.26 -2.94 7.29
CA GLY A 92 -9.53 -3.83 6.39
C GLY A 92 -9.38 -5.24 6.95
N THR A 93 -9.44 -6.23 6.05
CA THR A 93 -9.19 -7.64 6.37
C THR A 93 -8.15 -8.27 5.45
N ARG A 94 -8.11 -7.87 4.18
CA ARG A 94 -7.17 -8.39 3.17
C ARG A 94 -7.04 -7.42 2.01
N PHE A 95 -5.86 -7.42 1.40
CA PHE A 95 -5.58 -6.65 0.18
C PHE A 95 -4.84 -7.53 -0.82
N CYS A 96 -5.36 -7.61 -2.04
CA CYS A 96 -4.75 -8.36 -3.13
C CYS A 96 -4.34 -7.45 -4.28
N LEU A 97 -3.28 -7.85 -4.97
CA LEU A 97 -2.81 -7.24 -6.21
C LEU A 97 -2.78 -8.29 -7.32
N GLU A 98 -3.34 -7.94 -8.46
CA GLU A 98 -3.38 -8.75 -9.67
C GLU A 98 -2.83 -7.97 -10.87
N ALA A 99 -2.27 -8.70 -11.83
CA ALA A 99 -1.92 -8.18 -13.15
C ALA A 99 -2.81 -8.84 -14.20
N ILE A 100 -3.48 -8.02 -15.02
CA ILE A 100 -4.33 -8.49 -16.12
C ILE A 100 -3.63 -8.16 -17.43
N TRP A 101 -3.32 -9.18 -18.22
CA TRP A 101 -2.70 -9.05 -19.52
C TRP A 101 -3.43 -9.92 -20.55
N GLY A 102 -4.04 -9.27 -21.55
CA GLY A 102 -4.87 -9.96 -22.53
C GLY A 102 -6.07 -10.64 -21.89
N ARG A 103 -6.09 -11.98 -21.90
CA ARG A 103 -7.17 -12.79 -21.30
C ARG A 103 -6.77 -13.45 -19.97
N ASN A 104 -5.57 -13.14 -19.50
CA ASN A 104 -5.01 -13.78 -18.31
C ASN A 104 -5.00 -12.81 -17.14
N THR A 105 -5.33 -13.32 -15.96
CA THR A 105 -5.20 -12.63 -14.67
C THR A 105 -4.22 -13.41 -13.82
N PHE A 106 -3.24 -12.71 -13.28
CA PHE A 106 -2.19 -13.27 -12.42
C PHE A 106 -2.24 -12.58 -11.06
N THR A 107 -2.49 -13.34 -10.02
CA THR A 107 -2.34 -12.81 -8.64
C THR A 107 -0.86 -12.65 -8.35
N LEU A 108 -0.46 -11.40 -8.10
CA LEU A 108 0.92 -11.06 -7.77
C LEU A 108 1.19 -11.18 -6.26
N ASN A 109 0.24 -10.71 -5.45
CA ASN A 109 0.33 -10.78 -3.99
C ASN A 109 -1.08 -10.69 -3.37
N CYS A 110 -1.22 -11.29 -2.18
CA CYS A 110 -2.38 -11.11 -1.30
C CYS A 110 -1.89 -11.09 0.15
N ALA A 111 -2.18 -10.01 0.87
CA ALA A 111 -1.78 -9.85 2.25
C ALA A 111 -3.00 -9.71 3.18
N GLY A 112 -2.99 -10.38 4.31
CA GLY A 112 -3.93 -10.14 5.40
C GLY A 112 -3.64 -8.80 6.07
N TYR A 113 -4.67 -8.16 6.61
CA TYR A 113 -4.53 -6.92 7.37
C TYR A 113 -4.17 -7.20 8.83
N ASP A 114 -3.23 -6.45 9.36
CA ASP A 114 -2.94 -6.36 10.79
C ASP A 114 -3.01 -4.88 11.20
N HIS A 115 -3.88 -4.56 12.15
CA HIS A 115 -4.12 -3.19 12.60
C HIS A 115 -2.87 -2.49 13.13
N ASN A 116 -1.92 -3.24 13.67
CA ASN A 116 -0.72 -2.72 14.31
C ASN A 116 0.54 -2.84 13.43
N TRP A 117 0.40 -3.32 12.20
CA TRP A 117 1.55 -3.62 11.37
C TRP A 117 1.32 -3.32 9.89
N VAL A 118 2.14 -2.43 9.34
CA VAL A 118 2.26 -2.22 7.89
C VAL A 118 3.54 -2.90 7.41
N LYS A 119 3.44 -3.67 6.35
CA LYS A 119 4.57 -4.41 5.79
C LYS A 119 4.70 -4.20 4.29
N GLN A 120 5.90 -3.82 3.87
CA GLN A 120 6.29 -3.85 2.48
C GLN A 120 6.79 -5.25 2.09
N TYR A 121 6.23 -5.80 1.03
CA TYR A 121 6.67 -7.05 0.41
C TYR A 121 7.59 -6.72 -0.76
N VAL A 122 8.85 -7.09 -0.64
CA VAL A 122 9.85 -6.89 -1.70
C VAL A 122 10.09 -8.22 -2.39
N TYR A 123 9.95 -8.24 -3.72
CA TYR A 123 10.22 -9.43 -4.51
C TYR A 123 11.73 -9.68 -4.60
N GLU A 124 12.12 -10.93 -4.56
CA GLU A 124 13.49 -11.32 -4.94
C GLU A 124 13.77 -10.87 -6.37
N GLU A 125 15.01 -10.54 -6.67
CA GLU A 125 15.37 -9.88 -7.94
C GLU A 125 15.02 -10.71 -9.17
N ASP A 126 15.14 -12.02 -9.08
CA ASP A 126 14.82 -12.99 -10.13
C ASP A 126 13.34 -13.39 -10.18
N ALA A 127 12.58 -13.09 -9.12
CA ALA A 127 11.14 -13.38 -9.01
C ALA A 127 10.26 -12.13 -9.23
N ALA A 128 10.84 -10.94 -9.32
CA ALA A 128 10.10 -9.71 -9.53
C ALA A 128 9.38 -9.70 -10.89
N PRO A 129 8.04 -9.52 -10.94
CA PRO A 129 7.28 -9.58 -12.17
C PRO A 129 7.73 -8.53 -13.19
N LEU A 130 7.92 -8.97 -14.45
CA LEU A 130 8.11 -8.09 -15.59
C LEU A 130 6.76 -7.86 -16.26
N LEU A 131 6.25 -6.64 -16.16
CA LEU A 131 4.92 -6.29 -16.62
C LEU A 131 5.03 -5.38 -17.86
N PRO A 132 4.44 -5.80 -19.02
CA PRO A 132 4.43 -5.01 -20.22
C PRO A 132 3.59 -3.72 -20.05
N LYS A 133 3.92 -2.70 -20.81
CA LYS A 133 3.02 -1.56 -21.04
C LYS A 133 1.64 -2.07 -21.50
N GLY A 134 0.57 -1.48 -20.96
CA GLY A 134 -0.81 -1.90 -21.22
C GLY A 134 -1.29 -3.04 -20.32
N THR A 135 -0.45 -3.55 -19.41
CA THR A 135 -0.93 -4.40 -18.32
C THR A 135 -1.83 -3.58 -17.41
N ILE A 136 -2.96 -4.12 -17.02
CA ILE A 136 -3.83 -3.51 -16.01
C ILE A 136 -3.46 -4.10 -14.66
N LEU A 137 -3.01 -3.25 -13.74
CA LEU A 137 -2.91 -3.60 -12.34
C LEU A 137 -4.29 -3.43 -11.70
N HIS A 138 -4.71 -4.47 -11.01
CA HIS A 138 -5.99 -4.54 -10.32
C HIS A 138 -5.75 -4.78 -8.84
N THR A 139 -6.22 -3.90 -7.99
CA THR A 139 -6.21 -4.11 -6.54
C THR A 139 -7.59 -4.40 -6.02
N ILE A 140 -7.65 -5.28 -5.03
CA ILE A 140 -8.87 -5.71 -4.36
C ILE A 140 -8.68 -5.53 -2.86
N GLY A 141 -9.40 -4.57 -2.28
CA GLY A 141 -9.48 -4.37 -0.83
C GLY A 141 -10.70 -5.07 -0.26
N PHE A 142 -10.50 -5.88 0.78
CA PHE A 142 -11.56 -6.56 1.51
C PHE A 142 -11.74 -5.88 2.85
N LEU A 143 -12.97 -5.45 3.15
CA LEU A 143 -13.32 -4.72 4.36
C LEU A 143 -14.49 -5.39 5.08
N ASP A 144 -14.46 -5.30 6.41
CA ASP A 144 -15.48 -5.81 7.30
C ASP A 144 -15.80 -4.74 8.36
N THR A 145 -17.02 -4.24 8.36
CA THR A 145 -17.52 -3.28 9.35
C THR A 145 -18.50 -3.89 10.33
N SER A 146 -18.65 -5.22 10.32
CA SER A 146 -19.54 -5.93 11.24
C SER A 146 -19.05 -5.85 12.68
N GLU A 147 -19.93 -6.19 13.62
CA GLU A 147 -19.59 -6.27 15.06
C GLU A 147 -18.51 -7.30 15.39
N ALA A 148 -18.21 -8.22 14.46
CA ALA A 148 -17.14 -9.19 14.61
C ALA A 148 -15.74 -8.59 14.43
N ASN A 149 -15.61 -7.43 13.78
CA ASN A 149 -14.33 -6.75 13.59
C ASN A 149 -14.01 -5.81 14.77
N PRO A 150 -13.10 -6.17 15.69
CA PRO A 150 -12.82 -5.36 16.89
C PRO A 150 -12.08 -4.05 16.58
N ASN A 151 -11.57 -3.88 15.39
CA ASN A 151 -10.82 -2.69 14.99
C ASN A 151 -11.74 -1.53 14.56
N VAL A 152 -13.02 -1.80 14.31
CA VAL A 152 -13.99 -0.79 13.91
C VAL A 152 -14.56 -0.09 15.14
N ALA A 153 -14.40 1.24 15.20
CA ALA A 153 -14.80 2.01 16.39
C ALA A 153 -16.33 2.14 16.55
N ASP A 154 -17.06 2.23 15.46
CA ASP A 154 -18.53 2.29 15.47
C ASP A 154 -19.09 1.59 14.23
N HIS A 155 -19.71 0.44 14.46
CA HIS A 155 -20.28 -0.44 13.43
C HIS A 155 -21.61 0.07 12.83
N ARG A 156 -22.22 1.08 13.44
CA ARG A 156 -23.54 1.60 13.06
C ARG A 156 -23.47 2.81 12.15
N ASN A 157 -22.32 3.52 12.18
CA ASN A 157 -22.16 4.77 11.46
C ASN A 157 -21.23 4.62 10.26
N TRP A 158 -21.58 5.32 9.21
CA TRP A 158 -20.75 5.46 8.04
C TRP A 158 -19.45 6.24 8.38
N ALA A 159 -18.32 5.77 7.85
CA ALA A 159 -17.04 6.45 7.93
C ALA A 159 -16.50 6.70 6.51
N GLY A 160 -16.09 7.93 6.24
CA GLY A 160 -15.49 8.31 4.97
C GLY A 160 -14.02 7.90 4.85
N GLY A 161 -13.45 8.15 3.68
CA GLY A 161 -12.01 8.06 3.44
C GLY A 161 -11.23 9.09 4.26
N GLY A 162 -10.02 8.78 4.68
CA GLY A 162 -9.20 9.71 5.43
C GLY A 162 -7.90 9.12 5.97
N ARG A 163 -7.09 9.99 6.58
CA ARG A 163 -5.76 9.64 7.10
C ARG A 163 -5.76 8.96 8.46
N ARG A 164 -6.85 9.07 9.22
CA ARG A 164 -6.95 8.43 10.55
C ARG A 164 -7.24 6.94 10.38
N SER A 165 -6.68 6.11 11.25
CA SER A 165 -6.89 4.65 11.22
C SER A 165 -8.36 4.22 11.34
N VAL A 166 -9.24 5.07 11.88
CA VAL A 166 -10.69 4.84 11.97
C VAL A 166 -11.47 5.24 10.72
N ALA A 167 -10.83 5.97 9.79
CA ALA A 167 -11.39 6.26 8.48
C ALA A 167 -11.09 5.11 7.49
N ASN A 168 -11.69 5.14 6.31
CA ASN A 168 -11.45 4.12 5.28
C ASN A 168 -10.26 4.50 4.40
N MET A 169 -9.46 3.51 4.03
CA MET A 169 -8.37 3.65 3.09
C MET A 169 -8.03 2.29 2.46
N PHE A 170 -7.71 2.33 1.17
CA PHE A 170 -7.21 1.14 0.50
C PHE A 170 -6.28 1.58 -0.65
N ILE A 171 -4.99 1.50 -0.42
CA ILE A 171 -3.94 1.93 -1.36
C ILE A 171 -2.70 1.04 -1.27
N ASP A 172 -1.90 1.03 -2.33
CA ASP A 172 -0.51 0.58 -2.30
C ASP A 172 0.39 1.79 -2.02
N LEU A 173 1.26 1.69 -1.04
CA LEU A 173 2.21 2.74 -0.64
C LEU A 173 3.63 2.49 -1.20
N GLY A 174 3.91 1.29 -1.73
CA GLY A 174 5.22 0.82 -2.17
C GLY A 174 5.62 1.10 -3.61
#